data_332acf31fa7aace50cea58fa2a2724b5
#
_entry.id   332acf31fa7aace50cea58fa2a2724b5
#
_cell.length_a   1.000
_cell.length_b   1.000
_cell.length_c   1.000
_cell.angle_alpha   90.00
_cell.angle_beta   90.00
_cell.angle_gamma   90.00
#
_symmetry.space_group_name_H-M   'P 1'
#
loop_
_entity.id
_entity.type
_entity.pdbx_description
1 polymer ?
#
loop_
_entity_poly.entity_id
_entity_poly.type
_entity_poly.pdbx_seq_one_letter_code
_entity_poly.pdbx_strand_id
1 'polypeptide(L)'
;MVSLDKAKALAASGRIADADLLFDKLLQAKPKNPVVLTAFIRFHNRYSRKFRKAVAAVETLVTLKPKSGEARALAAETYSNCQRLTQAATHAAAGLRLDPLNPDNLFIAAHVDAALNRPDAAIAKLEQALEQRPDHLPSLIQKGRYLRAAGHLTAAADLARSIWLAHPDNFDAISLVFSTARIAPDDPVLQHLKTQILPRLEKAGGVAYADALKLLGKAQLDAGAHDAAFETFTRAKTVAPMRRDEKGYAAFVQGLTKSLTKADYLAAIGSRSDQPVLIVGFPRSGSTLLEQMLTNHSQIASAGESPALPILCQSVGMRSHNGPDMVAAIRQIPQAAAQRFAAQYQAETAGESAAARVIDKALHNFELLGLFAKMLPNARVIDVRRDPLDTCVSCYLQPLSAWHSYTQDLGLLGRTYALYRQLMAHWQAVLPNPILSLRYEDLIANPEAELRKVLEFLGLAWEPAVLDHTNSKNHSRTLSTAQIREPLSTKAIGRWKNYETHLDPLKSALSHLYPDGWTGGYR
;
A
#
# COMPACT_ATOMS: atom_id res chain seq x y z
N MET A 1 -17.28 30.41 21.80
CA MET A 1 -16.72 31.00 20.55
C MET A 1 -15.98 29.93 19.76
N VAL A 2 -16.27 29.84 18.46
CA VAL A 2 -15.57 28.91 17.55
C VAL A 2 -14.20 29.53 17.24
N SER A 3 -13.13 28.98 17.81
CA SER A 3 -11.76 29.50 17.67
C SER A 3 -10.90 28.55 16.85
N LEU A 4 -10.10 29.09 15.92
CA LEU A 4 -9.16 28.33 15.12
C LEU A 4 -8.10 27.62 15.98
N ASP A 5 -7.64 28.29 17.03
CA ASP A 5 -6.62 27.73 17.95
C ASP A 5 -7.18 26.55 18.73
N LYS A 6 -8.46 26.62 19.14
CA LYS A 6 -9.14 25.48 19.76
C LYS A 6 -9.24 24.28 18.81
N ALA A 7 -9.55 24.50 17.52
CA ALA A 7 -9.62 23.43 16.53
C ALA A 7 -8.23 22.77 16.33
N LYS A 8 -7.15 23.58 16.24
CA LYS A 8 -5.77 23.10 16.16
C LYS A 8 -5.35 22.33 17.41
N ALA A 9 -5.69 22.83 18.61
CA ALA A 9 -5.37 22.16 19.88
C ALA A 9 -6.06 20.79 19.99
N LEU A 10 -7.33 20.70 19.57
CA LEU A 10 -8.07 19.42 19.53
C LEU A 10 -7.41 18.42 18.54
N ALA A 11 -6.99 18.90 17.37
CA ALA A 11 -6.29 18.06 16.40
C ALA A 11 -4.95 17.54 16.97
N ALA A 12 -4.18 18.42 17.61
CA ALA A 12 -2.90 18.07 18.22
C ALA A 12 -3.03 17.10 19.39
N SER A 13 -4.14 17.17 20.16
CA SER A 13 -4.44 16.24 21.25
C SER A 13 -5.06 14.90 20.80
N GLY A 14 -5.19 14.66 19.50
CA GLY A 14 -5.77 13.43 18.96
C GLY A 14 -7.31 13.39 18.95
N ARG A 15 -7.99 14.44 19.40
CA ARG A 15 -9.47 14.55 19.37
C ARG A 15 -9.96 14.91 17.95
N ILE A 16 -9.73 14.02 16.98
CA ILE A 16 -9.90 14.29 15.55
C ILE A 16 -11.36 14.56 15.18
N ALA A 17 -12.32 13.82 15.77
CA ALA A 17 -13.74 14.01 15.49
C ALA A 17 -14.24 15.39 15.95
N ASP A 18 -13.82 15.83 17.14
CA ASP A 18 -14.20 17.14 17.65
C ASP A 18 -13.55 18.28 16.87
N ALA A 19 -12.27 18.08 16.45
CA ALA A 19 -11.57 19.02 15.59
C ALA A 19 -12.28 19.13 14.21
N ASP A 20 -12.68 18.02 13.60
CA ASP A 20 -13.38 17.98 12.31
C ASP A 20 -14.67 18.82 12.34
N LEU A 21 -15.51 18.58 13.36
CA LEU A 21 -16.74 19.36 13.57
C LEU A 21 -16.48 20.87 13.73
N LEU A 22 -15.39 21.22 14.44
CA LEU A 22 -15.06 22.61 14.69
C LEU A 22 -14.49 23.28 13.43
N PHE A 23 -13.68 22.57 12.65
CA PHE A 23 -13.18 23.04 11.36
C PHE A 23 -14.31 23.21 10.34
N ASP A 24 -15.30 22.31 10.28
CA ASP A 24 -16.49 22.45 9.41
C ASP A 24 -17.27 23.74 9.75
N LYS A 25 -17.52 24.00 11.05
CA LYS A 25 -18.18 25.24 11.51
C LYS A 25 -17.36 26.50 11.17
N LEU A 26 -16.04 26.47 11.32
CA LEU A 26 -15.17 27.59 10.95
C LEU A 26 -15.20 27.89 9.46
N LEU A 27 -15.17 26.84 8.63
CA LEU A 27 -15.23 26.98 7.18
C LEU A 27 -16.60 27.51 6.73
N GLN A 28 -17.70 27.02 7.32
CA GLN A 28 -19.06 27.55 7.06
C GLN A 28 -19.18 29.04 7.41
N ALA A 29 -18.62 29.46 8.56
CA ALA A 29 -18.67 30.86 9.00
C ALA A 29 -17.78 31.78 8.17
N LYS A 30 -16.67 31.26 7.62
CA LYS A 30 -15.65 32.06 6.89
C LYS A 30 -15.14 31.31 5.66
N PRO A 31 -16.00 31.05 4.63
CA PRO A 31 -15.66 30.14 3.53
C PRO A 31 -14.57 30.64 2.59
N LYS A 32 -14.31 31.95 2.57
CA LYS A 32 -13.26 32.58 1.74
C LYS A 32 -12.10 33.15 2.55
N ASN A 33 -11.98 32.80 3.84
CA ASN A 33 -10.86 33.27 4.64
C ASN A 33 -9.62 32.38 4.41
N PRO A 34 -8.52 32.92 3.86
CA PRO A 34 -7.35 32.11 3.51
C PRO A 34 -6.70 31.40 4.72
N VAL A 35 -6.75 32.02 5.91
CA VAL A 35 -6.17 31.42 7.13
C VAL A 35 -6.99 30.21 7.58
N VAL A 36 -8.32 30.31 7.51
CA VAL A 36 -9.23 29.20 7.83
C VAL A 36 -9.09 28.08 6.81
N LEU A 37 -9.07 28.42 5.51
CA LEU A 37 -8.88 27.46 4.42
C LEU A 37 -7.56 26.69 4.57
N THR A 38 -6.44 27.40 4.77
CA THR A 38 -5.13 26.78 4.97
C THR A 38 -5.13 25.82 6.15
N ALA A 39 -5.71 26.22 7.28
CA ALA A 39 -5.75 25.38 8.48
C ALA A 39 -6.67 24.16 8.30
N PHE A 40 -7.80 24.33 7.62
CA PHE A 40 -8.75 23.25 7.27
C PHE A 40 -8.08 22.21 6.36
N ILE A 41 -7.38 22.65 5.31
CA ILE A 41 -6.67 21.79 4.36
C ILE A 41 -5.59 21.01 5.09
N ARG A 42 -4.73 21.69 5.87
CA ARG A 42 -3.67 21.04 6.65
C ARG A 42 -4.21 20.03 7.65
N PHE A 43 -5.34 20.33 8.30
CA PHE A 43 -6.01 19.39 9.20
C PHE A 43 -6.45 18.11 8.48
N HIS A 44 -7.09 18.24 7.30
CA HIS A 44 -7.54 17.07 6.55
C HIS A 44 -6.38 16.30 5.90
N ASN A 45 -5.33 16.96 5.45
CA ASN A 45 -4.15 16.31 4.89
C ASN A 45 -3.33 15.55 5.95
N ARG A 46 -3.25 16.08 7.18
CA ARG A 46 -2.32 15.57 8.18
C ARG A 46 -2.98 14.70 9.27
N TYR A 47 -4.16 15.06 9.73
CA TYR A 47 -4.80 14.45 10.90
C TYR A 47 -6.02 13.59 10.55
N SER A 48 -7.05 14.15 9.93
CA SER A 48 -8.31 13.44 9.69
C SER A 48 -8.24 12.46 8.52
N ARG A 49 -7.31 12.66 7.59
CA ARG A 49 -7.15 11.91 6.34
C ARG A 49 -8.41 11.90 5.46
N LYS A 50 -9.34 12.84 5.68
CA LYS A 50 -10.53 13.04 4.85
C LYS A 50 -10.19 13.94 3.65
N PHE A 51 -9.23 13.54 2.85
CA PHE A 51 -8.61 14.34 1.79
C PHE A 51 -9.63 14.95 0.82
N ARG A 52 -10.71 14.23 0.49
CA ARG A 52 -11.75 14.73 -0.41
C ARG A 52 -12.48 15.97 0.14
N LYS A 53 -12.59 16.12 1.47
CA LYS A 53 -13.13 17.35 2.09
C LYS A 53 -12.24 18.56 1.79
N ALA A 54 -10.93 18.36 1.69
CA ALA A 54 -9.99 19.45 1.44
C ALA A 54 -9.98 19.95 -0.02
N VAL A 55 -10.49 19.17 -0.99
CA VAL A 55 -10.41 19.51 -2.42
C VAL A 55 -11.09 20.86 -2.73
N ALA A 56 -12.35 21.04 -2.34
CA ALA A 56 -13.06 22.30 -2.59
C ALA A 56 -12.42 23.50 -1.88
N ALA A 57 -11.88 23.27 -0.67
CA ALA A 57 -11.17 24.31 0.08
C ALA A 57 -9.86 24.70 -0.61
N VAL A 58 -9.13 23.75 -1.16
CA VAL A 58 -7.90 23.97 -1.90
C VAL A 58 -8.16 24.74 -3.20
N GLU A 59 -9.18 24.39 -3.97
CA GLU A 59 -9.57 25.09 -5.19
C GLU A 59 -9.92 26.55 -4.89
N THR A 60 -10.67 26.79 -3.82
CA THR A 60 -10.99 28.12 -3.33
C THR A 60 -9.72 28.89 -2.93
N LEU A 61 -8.80 28.26 -2.17
CA LEU A 61 -7.56 28.91 -1.73
C LEU A 61 -6.66 29.30 -2.92
N VAL A 62 -6.51 28.40 -3.90
CA VAL A 62 -5.73 28.67 -5.12
C VAL A 62 -6.33 29.80 -5.94
N THR A 63 -7.67 29.89 -6.02
CA THR A 63 -8.37 30.99 -6.69
C THR A 63 -8.18 32.33 -5.98
N LEU A 64 -8.21 32.33 -4.64
CA LEU A 64 -7.99 33.54 -3.84
C LEU A 64 -6.54 34.00 -3.81
N LYS A 65 -5.58 33.04 -3.91
CA LYS A 65 -4.15 33.31 -3.87
C LYS A 65 -3.41 32.67 -5.05
N PRO A 66 -3.66 33.10 -6.30
CA PRO A 66 -3.13 32.43 -7.50
C PRO A 66 -1.60 32.46 -7.62
N LYS A 67 -0.96 33.47 -7.01
CA LYS A 67 0.50 33.65 -6.99
C LYS A 67 1.15 33.19 -5.68
N SER A 68 0.48 32.35 -4.89
CA SER A 68 1.05 31.78 -3.65
C SER A 68 1.64 30.40 -3.90
N GLY A 69 2.95 30.25 -3.71
CA GLY A 69 3.66 28.96 -3.73
C GLY A 69 3.08 28.00 -2.69
N GLU A 70 2.80 28.49 -1.46
CA GLU A 70 2.17 27.69 -0.39
C GLU A 70 0.78 27.15 -0.80
N ALA A 71 -0.08 27.98 -1.41
CA ALA A 71 -1.39 27.53 -1.85
C ALA A 71 -1.28 26.43 -2.93
N ARG A 72 -0.32 26.56 -3.84
CA ARG A 72 -0.01 25.56 -4.86
C ARG A 72 0.55 24.27 -4.26
N ALA A 73 1.43 24.38 -3.26
CA ALA A 73 1.97 23.22 -2.55
C ALA A 73 0.87 22.46 -1.80
N LEU A 74 -0.01 23.14 -1.08
CA LEU A 74 -1.16 22.52 -0.41
C LEU A 74 -2.11 21.84 -1.41
N ALA A 75 -2.30 22.41 -2.59
CA ALA A 75 -3.06 21.78 -3.66
C ALA A 75 -2.38 20.50 -4.15
N ALA A 76 -1.07 20.55 -4.39
CA ALA A 76 -0.29 19.38 -4.79
C ALA A 76 -0.37 18.25 -3.76
N GLU A 77 -0.23 18.57 -2.48
CA GLU A 77 -0.36 17.60 -1.39
C GLU A 77 -1.77 16.99 -1.33
N THR A 78 -2.81 17.83 -1.39
CA THR A 78 -4.22 17.39 -1.35
C THR A 78 -4.56 16.48 -2.53
N TYR A 79 -4.17 16.87 -3.74
CA TYR A 79 -4.42 16.05 -4.93
C TYR A 79 -3.60 14.76 -4.92
N SER A 80 -2.36 14.78 -4.44
CA SER A 80 -1.53 13.58 -4.26
C SER A 80 -2.19 12.61 -3.27
N ASN A 81 -2.68 13.10 -2.14
CA ASN A 81 -3.40 12.31 -1.14
C ASN A 81 -4.72 11.72 -1.70
N CYS A 82 -5.35 12.42 -2.66
CA CYS A 82 -6.53 11.95 -3.39
C CYS A 82 -6.18 11.02 -4.57
N GLN A 83 -4.88 10.69 -4.78
CA GLN A 83 -4.39 9.92 -5.92
C GLN A 83 -4.64 10.57 -7.29
N ARG A 84 -4.85 11.89 -7.33
CA ARG A 84 -4.98 12.68 -8.54
C ARG A 84 -3.62 13.21 -8.98
N LEU A 85 -2.73 12.29 -9.40
CA LEU A 85 -1.30 12.57 -9.53
C LEU A 85 -0.97 13.60 -10.62
N THR A 86 -1.70 13.63 -11.73
CA THR A 86 -1.53 14.65 -12.79
C THR A 86 -1.81 16.06 -12.26
N GLN A 87 -2.90 16.24 -11.52
CA GLN A 87 -3.24 17.53 -10.90
C GLN A 87 -2.21 17.89 -9.82
N ALA A 88 -1.78 16.92 -9.01
CA ALA A 88 -0.73 17.11 -8.02
C ALA A 88 0.57 17.62 -8.67
N ALA A 89 1.02 16.99 -9.75
CA ALA A 89 2.23 17.38 -10.48
C ALA A 89 2.11 18.80 -11.07
N THR A 90 0.95 19.13 -11.66
CA THR A 90 0.70 20.49 -12.20
C THR A 90 0.81 21.55 -11.11
N HIS A 91 0.22 21.31 -9.93
CA HIS A 91 0.28 22.24 -8.82
C HIS A 91 1.67 22.30 -8.16
N ALA A 92 2.36 21.17 -8.01
CA ALA A 92 3.74 21.13 -7.50
C ALA A 92 4.68 21.95 -8.39
N ALA A 93 4.63 21.75 -9.71
CA ALA A 93 5.42 22.51 -10.68
C ALA A 93 5.08 24.02 -10.63
N ALA A 94 3.80 24.38 -10.49
CA ALA A 94 3.39 25.77 -10.35
C ALA A 94 3.90 26.40 -9.04
N GLY A 95 3.90 25.66 -7.94
CA GLY A 95 4.45 26.09 -6.65
C GLY A 95 5.94 26.38 -6.73
N LEU A 96 6.71 25.48 -7.34
CA LEU A 96 8.17 25.66 -7.54
C LEU A 96 8.50 26.81 -8.50
N ARG A 97 7.68 27.09 -9.52
CA ARG A 97 7.88 28.28 -10.37
C ARG A 97 7.70 29.59 -9.60
N LEU A 98 6.81 29.63 -8.62
CA LEU A 98 6.52 30.82 -7.81
C LEU A 98 7.56 31.02 -6.69
N ASP A 99 8.08 29.94 -6.14
CA ASP A 99 9.05 29.96 -5.04
C ASP A 99 9.98 28.72 -5.14
N PRO A 100 11.03 28.82 -6.00
CA PRO A 100 11.85 27.66 -6.40
C PRO A 100 12.67 27.03 -5.27
N LEU A 101 13.09 27.85 -4.30
CA LEU A 101 13.99 27.44 -3.22
C LEU A 101 13.27 27.24 -1.88
N ASN A 102 11.95 27.33 -1.86
CA ASN A 102 11.19 27.11 -0.63
C ASN A 102 11.26 25.65 -0.19
N PRO A 103 11.83 25.32 0.98
CA PRO A 103 12.01 23.94 1.42
C PRO A 103 10.71 23.15 1.54
N ASP A 104 9.62 23.81 1.95
CA ASP A 104 8.31 23.14 2.10
C ASP A 104 7.69 22.82 0.71
N ASN A 105 7.86 23.71 -0.28
CA ASN A 105 7.42 23.45 -1.65
C ASN A 105 8.24 22.33 -2.29
N LEU A 106 9.55 22.32 -2.09
CA LEU A 106 10.47 21.27 -2.56
C LEU A 106 10.12 19.93 -1.91
N PHE A 107 9.83 19.90 -0.60
CA PHE A 107 9.40 18.71 0.12
C PHE A 107 8.11 18.12 -0.47
N ILE A 108 7.09 18.95 -0.73
CA ILE A 108 5.83 18.49 -1.31
C ILE A 108 6.01 18.03 -2.75
N ALA A 109 6.81 18.75 -3.55
CA ALA A 109 7.12 18.34 -4.92
C ALA A 109 7.87 16.99 -4.96
N ALA A 110 8.80 16.77 -4.03
CA ALA A 110 9.46 15.46 -3.86
C ALA A 110 8.44 14.35 -3.53
N HIS A 111 7.45 14.66 -2.70
CA HIS A 111 6.40 13.70 -2.37
C HIS A 111 5.55 13.33 -3.59
N VAL A 112 5.24 14.30 -4.45
CA VAL A 112 4.52 14.09 -5.70
C VAL A 112 5.36 13.26 -6.68
N ASP A 113 6.66 13.56 -6.85
CA ASP A 113 7.53 12.75 -7.72
C ASP A 113 7.64 11.31 -7.24
N ALA A 114 7.79 11.13 -5.93
CA ALA A 114 7.78 9.79 -5.38
C ALA A 114 6.43 9.10 -5.62
N ALA A 115 5.29 9.80 -5.56
CA ALA A 115 3.98 9.26 -5.90
C ALA A 115 3.87 8.84 -7.37
N LEU A 116 4.57 9.54 -8.26
CA LEU A 116 4.71 9.23 -9.69
C LEU A 116 5.77 8.16 -10.01
N ASN A 117 6.30 7.47 -8.99
CA ASN A 117 7.37 6.49 -9.12
C ASN A 117 8.70 7.05 -9.68
N ARG A 118 9.06 8.27 -9.27
CA ARG A 118 10.29 8.98 -9.65
C ARG A 118 11.17 9.23 -8.42
N PRO A 119 11.71 8.19 -7.76
CA PRO A 119 12.40 8.35 -6.48
C PRO A 119 13.67 9.20 -6.57
N ASP A 120 14.43 9.11 -7.67
CA ASP A 120 15.65 9.92 -7.84
C ASP A 120 15.33 11.41 -7.95
N ALA A 121 14.28 11.78 -8.70
CA ALA A 121 13.80 13.16 -8.77
C ALA A 121 13.29 13.66 -7.41
N ALA A 122 12.66 12.78 -6.64
CA ALA A 122 12.21 13.09 -5.28
C ALA A 122 13.41 13.31 -4.34
N ILE A 123 14.44 12.47 -4.40
CA ILE A 123 15.67 12.62 -3.61
C ILE A 123 16.35 13.95 -3.94
N ALA A 124 16.54 14.27 -5.23
CA ALA A 124 17.18 15.51 -5.67
C ALA A 124 16.45 16.77 -5.13
N LYS A 125 15.10 16.76 -5.12
CA LYS A 125 14.34 17.89 -4.54
C LYS A 125 14.48 17.98 -3.02
N LEU A 126 14.58 16.85 -2.32
CA LEU A 126 14.84 16.87 -0.88
C LEU A 126 16.26 17.36 -0.56
N GLU A 127 17.24 17.07 -1.41
CA GLU A 127 18.59 17.61 -1.31
C GLU A 127 18.58 19.13 -1.45
N GLN A 128 17.91 19.67 -2.47
CA GLN A 128 17.72 21.12 -2.63
C GLN A 128 17.02 21.75 -1.42
N ALA A 129 16.01 21.08 -0.86
CA ALA A 129 15.34 21.55 0.36
C ALA A 129 16.30 21.61 1.57
N LEU A 130 17.20 20.62 1.68
CA LEU A 130 18.19 20.52 2.76
C LEU A 130 19.37 21.50 2.56
N GLU A 131 19.70 21.89 1.34
CA GLU A 131 20.65 22.99 1.08
C GLU A 131 20.13 24.32 1.65
N GLN A 132 18.81 24.57 1.56
CA GLN A 132 18.18 25.78 2.12
C GLN A 132 17.95 25.68 3.63
N ARG A 133 17.67 24.49 4.14
CA ARG A 133 17.39 24.22 5.57
C ARG A 133 17.97 22.86 5.95
N PRO A 134 19.26 22.79 6.35
CA PRO A 134 19.95 21.53 6.65
C PRO A 134 19.34 20.72 7.79
N ASP A 135 18.68 21.37 8.73
CA ASP A 135 18.01 20.79 9.89
C ASP A 135 16.52 20.45 9.67
N HIS A 136 16.02 20.52 8.41
CA HIS A 136 14.62 20.23 8.12
C HIS A 136 14.34 18.73 8.28
N LEU A 137 14.03 18.35 9.52
CA LEU A 137 13.83 16.94 9.94
C LEU A 137 12.86 16.16 9.05
N PRO A 138 11.69 16.71 8.60
CA PRO A 138 10.82 16.00 7.65
C PRO A 138 11.52 15.63 6.34
N SER A 139 12.34 16.52 5.78
CA SER A 139 13.09 16.24 4.55
C SER A 139 14.17 15.19 4.77
N LEU A 140 14.88 15.23 5.89
CA LEU A 140 15.89 14.23 6.25
C LEU A 140 15.27 12.84 6.35
N ILE A 141 14.19 12.70 7.12
CA ILE A 141 13.48 11.41 7.31
C ILE A 141 12.95 10.90 5.96
N GLN A 142 12.34 11.79 5.17
CA GLN A 142 11.77 11.38 3.89
C GLN A 142 12.84 11.01 2.85
N LYS A 143 13.99 11.70 2.85
CA LYS A 143 15.16 11.33 2.04
C LYS A 143 15.64 9.91 2.39
N GLY A 144 15.75 9.58 3.67
CA GLY A 144 16.11 8.23 4.09
C GLY A 144 15.11 7.16 3.61
N ARG A 145 13.82 7.45 3.68
CA ARG A 145 12.76 6.56 3.15
C ARG A 145 12.88 6.37 1.63
N TYR A 146 13.16 7.42 0.87
CA TYR A 146 13.29 7.34 -0.60
C TYR A 146 14.60 6.67 -1.02
N LEU A 147 15.72 6.93 -0.34
CA LEU A 147 16.97 6.21 -0.55
C LEU A 147 16.77 4.69 -0.37
N ARG A 148 16.08 4.30 0.70
CA ARG A 148 15.73 2.88 0.91
C ARG A 148 14.86 2.32 -0.21
N ALA A 149 13.82 3.06 -0.63
CA ALA A 149 12.93 2.64 -1.71
C ALA A 149 13.64 2.54 -3.07
N ALA A 150 14.58 3.44 -3.34
CA ALA A 150 15.46 3.42 -4.52
C ALA A 150 16.52 2.31 -4.44
N GLY A 151 16.72 1.70 -3.25
CA GLY A 151 17.70 0.64 -3.04
C GLY A 151 19.09 1.09 -2.63
N HIS A 152 19.27 2.37 -2.33
CA HIS A 152 20.51 2.89 -1.76
C HIS A 152 20.57 2.58 -0.26
N LEU A 153 20.63 1.28 0.08
CA LEU A 153 20.41 0.78 1.44
C LEU A 153 21.47 1.30 2.42
N THR A 154 22.76 1.32 2.03
CA THR A 154 23.84 1.84 2.88
C THR A 154 23.64 3.32 3.17
N ALA A 155 23.44 4.15 2.15
CA ALA A 155 23.20 5.58 2.34
C ALA A 155 21.95 5.86 3.18
N ALA A 156 20.90 5.06 3.02
CA ALA A 156 19.69 5.16 3.83
C ALA A 156 19.95 4.82 5.30
N ALA A 157 20.75 3.79 5.59
CA ALA A 157 21.10 3.37 6.94
C ALA A 157 22.00 4.41 7.64
N ASP A 158 23.00 4.93 6.95
CA ASP A 158 23.91 5.95 7.47
C ASP A 158 23.15 7.24 7.80
N LEU A 159 22.30 7.70 6.90
CA LEU A 159 21.43 8.85 7.12
C LEU A 159 20.46 8.61 8.29
N ALA A 160 19.84 7.43 8.37
CA ALA A 160 18.94 7.10 9.48
C ALA A 160 19.64 7.16 10.84
N ARG A 161 20.86 6.63 10.93
CA ARG A 161 21.69 6.68 12.14
C ARG A 161 22.05 8.11 12.54
N SER A 162 22.47 8.95 11.58
CA SER A 162 22.81 10.35 11.84
C SER A 162 21.60 11.14 12.34
N ILE A 163 20.42 10.93 11.74
CA ILE A 163 19.16 11.56 12.20
C ILE A 163 18.81 11.12 13.62
N TRP A 164 18.91 9.81 13.90
CA TRP A 164 18.61 9.30 15.24
C TRP A 164 19.57 9.85 16.30
N LEU A 165 20.87 9.93 16.02
CA LEU A 165 21.85 10.51 16.95
C LEU A 165 21.55 11.98 17.27
N ALA A 166 21.09 12.76 16.28
CA ALA A 166 20.70 14.16 16.49
C ALA A 166 19.33 14.31 17.20
N HIS A 167 18.44 13.33 17.01
CA HIS A 167 17.05 13.37 17.51
C HIS A 167 16.65 12.01 18.13
N PRO A 168 17.28 11.57 19.22
CA PRO A 168 17.13 10.21 19.75
C PRO A 168 15.71 9.87 20.20
N ASP A 169 14.93 10.84 20.64
CA ASP A 169 13.54 10.65 21.08
C ASP A 169 12.50 10.79 19.95
N ASN A 170 12.96 11.10 18.74
CA ASN A 170 12.07 11.20 17.59
C ASN A 170 11.72 9.79 17.07
N PHE A 171 10.43 9.44 17.18
CA PHE A 171 9.96 8.11 16.82
C PHE A 171 10.11 7.78 15.31
N ASP A 172 9.96 8.78 14.43
CA ASP A 172 10.18 8.59 12.99
C ASP A 172 11.66 8.29 12.67
N ALA A 173 12.59 8.93 13.39
CA ALA A 173 14.03 8.66 13.27
C ALA A 173 14.37 7.24 13.71
N ILE A 174 13.86 6.81 14.88
CA ILE A 174 14.01 5.43 15.38
C ILE A 174 13.43 4.45 14.35
N SER A 175 12.19 4.67 13.90
CA SER A 175 11.52 3.81 12.92
C SER A 175 12.29 3.72 11.61
N LEU A 176 12.93 4.81 11.17
CA LEU A 176 13.77 4.82 9.97
C LEU A 176 14.99 3.90 10.14
N VAL A 177 15.70 3.96 11.27
CA VAL A 177 16.82 3.03 11.56
C VAL A 177 16.35 1.58 11.48
N PHE A 178 15.25 1.24 12.16
CA PHE A 178 14.69 -0.11 12.12
C PHE A 178 14.26 -0.57 10.72
N SER A 179 13.90 0.36 9.84
CA SER A 179 13.47 0.03 8.47
C SER A 179 14.61 -0.09 7.47
N THR A 180 15.80 0.44 7.79
CA THR A 180 16.96 0.49 6.88
C THR A 180 18.04 -0.54 7.19
N ALA A 181 18.02 -1.12 8.40
CA ALA A 181 19.04 -2.08 8.84
C ALA A 181 18.43 -3.24 9.63
N ARG A 182 19.17 -4.34 9.69
CA ARG A 182 18.96 -5.40 10.67
C ARG A 182 19.47 -4.91 12.02
N ILE A 183 18.70 -5.11 13.08
CA ILE A 183 19.00 -4.58 14.42
C ILE A 183 19.62 -5.68 15.27
N ALA A 184 20.87 -5.47 15.70
CA ALA A 184 21.56 -6.39 16.61
C ALA A 184 21.00 -6.28 18.04
N PRO A 185 21.10 -7.35 18.86
CA PRO A 185 20.59 -7.34 20.22
C PRO A 185 21.21 -6.26 21.14
N ASP A 186 22.45 -5.89 20.90
CA ASP A 186 23.23 -4.87 21.61
C ASP A 186 23.19 -3.49 20.95
N ASP A 187 22.43 -3.32 19.87
CA ASP A 187 22.35 -2.06 19.15
C ASP A 187 21.86 -0.92 20.06
N PRO A 188 22.57 0.22 20.12
CA PRO A 188 22.21 1.36 20.96
C PRO A 188 20.79 1.88 20.73
N VAL A 189 20.28 1.85 19.48
CA VAL A 189 18.90 2.30 19.19
C VAL A 189 17.86 1.34 19.82
N LEU A 190 18.16 0.04 19.87
CA LEU A 190 17.30 -0.94 20.53
C LEU A 190 17.31 -0.77 22.03
N GLN A 191 18.48 -0.50 22.63
CA GLN A 191 18.59 -0.22 24.05
C GLN A 191 17.82 1.07 24.41
N HIS A 192 17.95 2.14 23.60
CA HIS A 192 17.19 3.37 23.78
C HIS A 192 15.67 3.12 23.67
N LEU A 193 15.23 2.35 22.65
CA LEU A 193 13.83 1.95 22.52
C LEU A 193 13.31 1.26 23.79
N LYS A 194 14.07 0.28 24.32
CA LYS A 194 13.67 -0.52 25.50
C LYS A 194 13.63 0.28 26.79
N THR A 195 14.64 1.15 27.01
CA THR A 195 14.84 1.81 28.31
C THR A 195 14.19 3.18 28.42
N GLN A 196 14.00 3.90 27.31
CA GLN A 196 13.49 5.25 27.31
C GLN A 196 12.11 5.37 26.63
N ILE A 197 11.96 4.80 25.43
CA ILE A 197 10.76 5.02 24.63
C ILE A 197 9.59 4.15 25.08
N LEU A 198 9.79 2.84 25.18
CA LEU A 198 8.72 1.90 25.57
C LEU A 198 8.11 2.20 26.93
N PRO A 199 8.88 2.44 28.03
CA PRO A 199 8.28 2.74 29.34
C PRO A 199 7.47 4.04 29.36
N ARG A 200 7.91 5.04 28.58
CA ARG A 200 7.19 6.31 28.44
C ARG A 200 5.86 6.12 27.68
N LEU A 201 5.89 5.38 26.57
CA LEU A 201 4.71 5.14 25.75
C LEU A 201 3.73 4.15 26.38
N GLU A 202 4.19 3.19 27.18
CA GLU A 202 3.35 2.25 27.91
C GLU A 202 2.37 2.97 28.86
N LYS A 203 2.84 3.99 29.57
CA LYS A 203 2.00 4.82 30.45
C LYS A 203 0.90 5.57 29.68
N ALA A 204 1.18 5.96 28.44
CA ALA A 204 0.23 6.66 27.59
C ALA A 204 -0.71 5.69 26.84
N GLY A 205 -0.25 4.46 26.57
CA GLY A 205 -0.98 3.44 25.83
C GLY A 205 -1.21 3.79 24.35
N GLY A 206 -2.15 3.08 23.73
CA GLY A 206 -2.66 3.40 22.40
C GLY A 206 -1.70 3.09 21.25
N VAL A 207 -1.92 3.75 20.10
CA VAL A 207 -1.26 3.44 18.82
C VAL A 207 0.25 3.64 18.88
N ALA A 208 0.72 4.70 19.54
CA ALA A 208 2.16 4.99 19.64
C ALA A 208 2.92 3.87 20.39
N TYR A 209 2.33 3.35 21.46
CA TYR A 209 2.91 2.22 22.19
C TYR A 209 2.89 0.94 21.34
N ALA A 210 1.78 0.68 20.63
CA ALA A 210 1.69 -0.45 19.73
C ALA A 210 2.73 -0.38 18.60
N ASP A 211 2.99 0.80 18.04
CA ASP A 211 4.01 0.98 17.01
C ASP A 211 5.44 0.77 17.56
N ALA A 212 5.71 1.20 18.78
CA ALA A 212 6.98 0.92 19.45
C ALA A 212 7.18 -0.57 19.74
N LEU A 213 6.13 -1.29 20.14
CA LEU A 213 6.15 -2.75 20.28
C LEU A 213 6.44 -3.46 18.96
N LYS A 214 5.91 -2.97 17.83
CA LYS A 214 6.21 -3.54 16.50
C LYS A 214 7.70 -3.40 16.14
N LEU A 215 8.36 -2.30 16.51
CA LEU A 215 9.80 -2.15 16.34
C LEU A 215 10.57 -3.14 17.21
N LEU A 216 10.17 -3.32 18.48
CA LEU A 216 10.76 -4.34 19.35
C LEU A 216 10.59 -5.74 18.76
N GLY A 217 9.37 -6.10 18.32
CA GLY A 217 9.09 -7.38 17.68
C GLY A 217 9.95 -7.61 16.44
N LYS A 218 10.18 -6.55 15.61
CA LYS A 218 11.11 -6.65 14.47
C LYS A 218 12.53 -6.97 14.91
N ALA A 219 13.06 -6.30 15.94
CA ALA A 219 14.41 -6.59 16.45
C ALA A 219 14.52 -8.03 16.98
N GLN A 220 13.48 -8.52 17.65
CA GLN A 220 13.41 -9.91 18.11
C GLN A 220 13.40 -10.91 16.93
N LEU A 221 12.69 -10.59 15.83
CA LEU A 221 12.75 -11.39 14.59
C LEU A 221 14.16 -11.38 13.98
N ASP A 222 14.80 -10.21 13.94
CA ASP A 222 16.16 -10.06 13.44
C ASP A 222 17.19 -10.89 14.25
N ALA A 223 16.94 -11.03 15.56
CA ALA A 223 17.72 -11.84 16.48
C ALA A 223 17.36 -13.35 16.46
N GLY A 224 16.30 -13.76 15.74
CA GLY A 224 15.83 -15.15 15.74
C GLY A 224 15.00 -15.55 16.97
N ALA A 225 14.61 -14.61 17.82
CA ALA A 225 13.80 -14.85 19.01
C ALA A 225 12.31 -14.93 18.64
N HIS A 226 11.91 -16.05 18.03
CA HIS A 226 10.62 -16.20 17.35
C HIS A 226 9.42 -16.09 18.29
N ASP A 227 9.43 -16.81 19.43
CA ASP A 227 8.32 -16.77 20.40
C ASP A 227 8.16 -15.37 21.02
N ALA A 228 9.26 -14.76 21.47
CA ALA A 228 9.25 -13.41 22.02
C ALA A 228 8.73 -12.37 20.99
N ALA A 229 9.11 -12.52 19.73
CA ALA A 229 8.61 -11.66 18.66
C ALA A 229 7.10 -11.85 18.46
N PHE A 230 6.62 -13.09 18.45
CA PHE A 230 5.21 -13.41 18.29
C PHE A 230 4.37 -12.79 19.42
N GLU A 231 4.78 -12.98 20.66
CA GLU A 231 4.13 -12.40 21.83
C GLU A 231 4.11 -10.86 21.77
N THR A 232 5.24 -10.25 21.37
CA THR A 232 5.35 -8.80 21.25
C THR A 232 4.42 -8.23 20.18
N PHE A 233 4.33 -8.87 19.01
CA PHE A 233 3.37 -8.46 17.96
C PHE A 233 1.92 -8.68 18.41
N THR A 234 1.62 -9.76 19.13
CA THR A 234 0.29 -10.01 19.72
C THR A 234 -0.08 -8.92 20.71
N ARG A 235 0.85 -8.54 21.61
CA ARG A 235 0.66 -7.44 22.57
C ARG A 235 0.39 -6.12 21.85
N ALA A 236 1.15 -5.81 20.77
CA ALA A 236 0.93 -4.60 19.98
C ALA A 236 -0.50 -4.51 19.43
N LYS A 237 -1.07 -5.63 18.98
CA LYS A 237 -2.45 -5.71 18.47
C LYS A 237 -3.49 -5.55 19.58
N THR A 238 -3.23 -6.10 20.76
CA THR A 238 -4.11 -5.97 21.92
C THR A 238 -4.16 -4.53 22.45
N VAL A 239 -3.01 -3.84 22.44
CA VAL A 239 -2.90 -2.43 22.92
C VAL A 239 -3.63 -1.45 22.00
N ALA A 240 -3.62 -1.69 20.69
CA ALA A 240 -4.28 -0.83 19.71
C ALA A 240 -5.12 -1.68 18.73
N PRO A 241 -6.25 -2.23 19.21
CA PRO A 241 -7.07 -3.11 18.39
C PRO A 241 -7.72 -2.34 17.24
N MET A 242 -7.61 -2.89 16.05
CA MET A 242 -8.34 -2.42 14.88
C MET A 242 -9.54 -3.34 14.64
N ARG A 243 -10.70 -2.76 14.41
CA ARG A 243 -11.91 -3.53 14.11
C ARG A 243 -12.06 -3.74 12.61
N ARG A 244 -12.51 -4.94 12.24
CA ARG A 244 -12.97 -5.28 10.89
C ARG A 244 -14.41 -5.77 10.99
N ASP A 245 -15.23 -5.38 10.04
CA ASP A 245 -16.54 -6.00 9.83
C ASP A 245 -16.35 -7.35 9.11
N GLU A 246 -16.11 -8.40 9.90
CA GLU A 246 -15.92 -9.75 9.39
C GLU A 246 -17.20 -10.30 8.72
N LYS A 247 -18.35 -10.06 9.36
CA LYS A 247 -19.64 -10.55 8.83
C LYS A 247 -19.99 -9.85 7.52
N GLY A 248 -19.77 -8.54 7.44
CA GLY A 248 -19.97 -7.78 6.22
C GLY A 248 -19.06 -8.25 5.09
N TYR A 249 -17.78 -8.53 5.40
CA TYR A 249 -16.86 -9.05 4.39
C TYR A 249 -17.24 -10.46 3.90
N ALA A 250 -17.61 -11.36 4.81
CA ALA A 250 -18.09 -12.69 4.42
C ALA A 250 -19.37 -12.61 3.58
N ALA A 251 -20.32 -11.75 3.96
CA ALA A 251 -21.53 -11.49 3.19
C ALA A 251 -21.23 -10.90 1.80
N PHE A 252 -20.24 -10.01 1.70
CA PHE A 252 -19.76 -9.48 0.42
C PHE A 252 -19.27 -10.60 -0.51
N VAL A 253 -18.34 -11.45 -0.05
CA VAL A 253 -17.80 -12.56 -0.84
C VAL A 253 -18.91 -13.56 -1.22
N GLN A 254 -19.75 -13.94 -0.27
CA GLN A 254 -20.88 -14.85 -0.53
C GLN A 254 -21.88 -14.24 -1.51
N GLY A 255 -22.15 -12.94 -1.42
CA GLY A 255 -23.03 -12.24 -2.35
C GLY A 255 -22.52 -12.32 -3.79
N LEU A 256 -21.22 -12.09 -4.00
CA LEU A 256 -20.60 -12.20 -5.32
C LEU A 256 -20.64 -13.65 -5.84
N THR A 257 -20.20 -14.60 -5.03
CA THR A 257 -20.07 -16.00 -5.46
C THR A 257 -21.40 -16.72 -5.70
N LYS A 258 -22.47 -16.31 -5.01
CA LYS A 258 -23.82 -16.84 -5.23
C LYS A 258 -24.58 -16.17 -6.36
N SER A 259 -24.31 -14.89 -6.62
CA SER A 259 -25.12 -14.08 -7.56
C SER A 259 -24.56 -14.00 -8.96
N LEU A 260 -23.23 -13.96 -9.11
CA LEU A 260 -22.57 -13.78 -10.42
C LEU A 260 -22.29 -15.13 -11.08
N THR A 261 -22.60 -15.22 -12.35
CA THR A 261 -22.45 -16.42 -13.19
C THR A 261 -21.75 -16.08 -14.50
N LYS A 262 -21.35 -17.08 -15.28
CA LYS A 262 -20.82 -16.87 -16.65
C LYS A 262 -21.75 -16.00 -17.51
N ALA A 263 -23.08 -16.16 -17.34
CA ALA A 263 -24.07 -15.39 -18.11
C ALA A 263 -23.93 -13.89 -17.92
N ASP A 264 -23.52 -13.42 -16.74
CA ASP A 264 -23.31 -11.99 -16.45
C ASP A 264 -22.15 -11.40 -17.27
N TYR A 265 -21.29 -12.24 -17.87
CA TYR A 265 -20.07 -11.84 -18.61
C TYR A 265 -20.09 -12.22 -20.10
N LEU A 266 -21.17 -12.81 -20.62
CA LEU A 266 -21.26 -13.20 -22.05
C LEU A 266 -21.16 -12.00 -22.99
N ALA A 267 -21.67 -10.83 -22.59
CA ALA A 267 -21.52 -9.60 -23.32
C ALA A 267 -20.31 -8.80 -22.77
N ALA A 268 -19.19 -8.86 -23.48
CA ALA A 268 -18.05 -7.97 -23.26
C ALA A 268 -18.42 -6.57 -23.74
N ILE A 269 -18.40 -5.58 -22.85
CA ILE A 269 -18.90 -4.24 -23.15
C ILE A 269 -17.85 -3.12 -23.04
N GLY A 270 -16.67 -3.44 -22.56
CA GLY A 270 -15.57 -2.48 -22.43
C GLY A 270 -14.58 -2.52 -23.60
N SER A 271 -13.30 -2.33 -23.29
CA SER A 271 -12.20 -2.41 -24.26
C SER A 271 -11.70 -3.85 -24.40
N ARG A 272 -11.37 -4.26 -25.61
CA ARG A 272 -10.75 -5.56 -25.88
C ARG A 272 -9.22 -5.56 -25.74
N SER A 273 -8.65 -4.49 -25.19
CA SER A 273 -7.21 -4.43 -24.93
C SER A 273 -6.77 -5.59 -24.03
N ASP A 274 -5.66 -6.21 -24.38
CA ASP A 274 -4.98 -7.25 -23.61
C ASP A 274 -3.66 -6.75 -22.99
N GLN A 275 -3.38 -5.44 -23.13
CA GLN A 275 -2.20 -4.79 -22.55
C GLN A 275 -2.20 -4.84 -21.00
N PRO A 276 -3.31 -4.57 -20.28
CA PRO A 276 -3.32 -4.63 -18.83
C PRO A 276 -3.16 -6.05 -18.31
N VAL A 277 -2.33 -6.18 -17.26
CA VAL A 277 -2.12 -7.42 -16.51
C VAL A 277 -2.31 -7.14 -15.03
N LEU A 278 -3.24 -7.82 -14.39
CA LEU A 278 -3.36 -7.75 -12.93
C LEU A 278 -2.51 -8.83 -12.26
N ILE A 279 -1.66 -8.43 -11.32
CA ILE A 279 -1.10 -9.35 -10.33
C ILE A 279 -1.90 -9.20 -9.04
N VAL A 280 -2.64 -10.23 -8.71
CA VAL A 280 -3.48 -10.30 -7.50
C VAL A 280 -2.98 -11.39 -6.56
N GLY A 281 -3.47 -11.39 -5.35
CA GLY A 281 -3.11 -12.39 -4.35
C GLY A 281 -3.29 -11.87 -2.93
N PHE A 282 -3.03 -12.72 -1.96
CA PHE A 282 -2.99 -12.26 -0.57
C PHE A 282 -1.66 -11.53 -0.29
N PRO A 283 -1.61 -10.52 0.59
CA PRO A 283 -0.35 -9.87 0.94
C PRO A 283 0.69 -10.90 1.40
N ARG A 284 1.96 -10.66 1.05
CA ARG A 284 3.09 -11.56 1.40
C ARG A 284 3.14 -12.88 0.62
N SER A 285 2.43 -12.98 -0.48
CA SER A 285 2.44 -14.17 -1.38
C SER A 285 3.66 -14.26 -2.31
N GLY A 286 4.54 -13.24 -2.37
CA GLY A 286 5.67 -13.20 -3.31
C GLY A 286 5.42 -12.40 -4.59
N SER A 287 4.29 -11.74 -4.70
CA SER A 287 3.89 -10.93 -5.86
C SER A 287 4.88 -9.84 -6.24
N THR A 288 5.57 -9.23 -5.26
CA THR A 288 6.61 -8.22 -5.53
C THR A 288 7.83 -8.82 -6.19
N LEU A 289 8.21 -10.05 -5.84
CA LEU A 289 9.30 -10.75 -6.51
C LEU A 289 8.94 -11.02 -7.98
N LEU A 290 7.73 -11.54 -8.23
CA LEU A 290 7.27 -11.78 -9.60
C LEU A 290 7.24 -10.49 -10.42
N GLU A 291 6.72 -9.39 -9.87
CA GLU A 291 6.72 -8.09 -10.54
C GLU A 291 8.13 -7.65 -10.92
N GLN A 292 9.10 -7.74 -9.99
CA GLN A 292 10.49 -7.38 -10.24
C GLN A 292 11.13 -8.24 -11.34
N MET A 293 10.88 -9.53 -11.34
CA MET A 293 11.35 -10.43 -12.39
C MET A 293 10.76 -10.04 -13.74
N LEU A 294 9.45 -9.89 -13.83
CA LEU A 294 8.75 -9.58 -15.07
C LEU A 294 9.11 -8.22 -15.65
N THR A 295 9.34 -7.21 -14.82
CA THR A 295 9.69 -5.85 -15.28
C THR A 295 11.11 -5.73 -15.85
N ASN A 296 11.92 -6.77 -15.80
CA ASN A 296 13.18 -6.83 -16.53
C ASN A 296 12.99 -7.26 -18.01
N HIS A 297 11.79 -7.67 -18.39
CA HIS A 297 11.45 -7.94 -19.79
C HIS A 297 11.24 -6.63 -20.55
N SER A 298 11.79 -6.53 -21.78
CA SER A 298 11.78 -5.30 -22.59
C SER A 298 10.37 -4.80 -22.93
N GLN A 299 9.37 -5.68 -22.98
CA GLN A 299 7.99 -5.38 -23.36
C GLN A 299 7.02 -5.32 -22.16
N ILE A 300 7.54 -5.31 -20.94
CA ILE A 300 6.70 -5.23 -19.73
C ILE A 300 7.01 -3.94 -18.97
N ALA A 301 5.97 -3.17 -18.64
CA ALA A 301 6.03 -2.06 -17.71
C ALA A 301 5.17 -2.36 -16.47
N SER A 302 5.37 -1.61 -15.37
CA SER A 302 4.55 -1.72 -14.17
C SER A 302 4.07 -0.36 -13.69
N ALA A 303 2.78 -0.29 -13.32
CA ALA A 303 2.14 0.79 -12.58
C ALA A 303 2.30 0.63 -11.04
N GLY A 304 2.93 -0.46 -10.58
CA GLY A 304 3.02 -0.79 -9.16
C GLY A 304 1.65 -1.11 -8.55
N GLU A 305 1.40 -0.61 -7.33
CA GLU A 305 0.12 -0.75 -6.63
C GLU A 305 -0.82 0.40 -7.02
N SER A 306 -1.43 0.32 -8.21
CA SER A 306 -2.29 1.38 -8.74
C SER A 306 -3.62 1.47 -7.97
N PRO A 307 -4.04 2.67 -7.55
CA PRO A 307 -5.36 2.89 -6.98
C PRO A 307 -6.47 3.05 -8.04
N ALA A 308 -6.15 2.96 -9.33
CA ALA A 308 -7.06 3.27 -10.42
C ALA A 308 -8.36 2.46 -10.35
N LEU A 309 -8.26 1.13 -10.20
CA LEU A 309 -9.45 0.28 -10.18
C LEU A 309 -10.35 0.54 -8.94
N PRO A 310 -9.85 0.63 -7.70
CA PRO A 310 -10.66 1.05 -6.55
C PRO A 310 -11.33 2.42 -6.72
N ILE A 311 -10.64 3.41 -7.31
CA ILE A 311 -11.20 4.75 -7.56
C ILE A 311 -12.36 4.67 -8.56
N LEU A 312 -12.18 3.94 -9.65
CA LEU A 312 -13.22 3.73 -10.65
C LEU A 312 -14.45 3.03 -10.07
N CYS A 313 -14.26 2.00 -9.25
CA CYS A 313 -15.35 1.32 -8.56
C CYS A 313 -16.18 2.29 -7.70
N GLN A 314 -15.54 3.19 -6.98
CA GLN A 314 -16.24 4.20 -6.18
C GLN A 314 -17.00 5.20 -7.05
N SER A 315 -16.53 5.51 -8.26
CA SER A 315 -17.20 6.45 -9.17
C SER A 315 -18.53 5.93 -9.72
N VAL A 316 -18.72 4.60 -9.73
CA VAL A 316 -19.99 3.94 -10.11
C VAL A 316 -20.90 3.66 -8.89
N GLY A 317 -20.65 4.32 -7.77
CA GLY A 317 -21.47 4.19 -6.58
C GLY A 317 -21.22 2.93 -5.76
N MET A 318 -20.19 2.15 -6.10
CA MET A 318 -19.84 0.94 -5.35
C MET A 318 -19.22 1.31 -4.00
N ARG A 319 -19.87 0.88 -2.93
CA ARG A 319 -19.30 0.97 -1.59
C ARG A 319 -18.35 -0.19 -1.37
N SER A 320 -17.23 0.09 -0.71
CA SER A 320 -16.29 -0.98 -0.32
C SER A 320 -17.04 -2.09 0.43
N HIS A 321 -16.83 -3.33 -0.03
CA HIS A 321 -17.40 -4.56 0.54
C HIS A 321 -18.96 -4.62 0.60
N ASN A 322 -19.65 -3.93 -0.31
CA ASN A 322 -21.09 -4.09 -0.48
C ASN A 322 -21.38 -5.01 -1.68
N GLY A 323 -21.73 -6.27 -1.41
CA GLY A 323 -21.99 -7.28 -2.45
C GLY A 323 -23.16 -6.92 -3.37
N PRO A 324 -24.33 -6.52 -2.87
CA PRO A 324 -25.46 -6.10 -3.69
C PRO A 324 -25.13 -4.93 -4.64
N ASP A 325 -24.42 -3.90 -4.16
CA ASP A 325 -24.00 -2.76 -4.99
C ASP A 325 -23.05 -3.22 -6.11
N MET A 326 -22.10 -4.13 -5.79
CA MET A 326 -21.17 -4.69 -6.76
C MET A 326 -21.88 -5.52 -7.83
N VAL A 327 -22.78 -6.41 -7.44
CA VAL A 327 -23.57 -7.24 -8.35
C VAL A 327 -24.42 -6.37 -9.27
N ALA A 328 -25.09 -5.35 -8.70
CA ALA A 328 -25.89 -4.40 -9.48
C ALA A 328 -25.03 -3.62 -10.48
N ALA A 329 -23.87 -3.11 -10.05
CA ALA A 329 -22.95 -2.38 -10.93
C ALA A 329 -22.45 -3.27 -12.09
N ILE A 330 -22.08 -4.53 -11.82
CA ILE A 330 -21.61 -5.46 -12.85
C ILE A 330 -22.71 -5.75 -13.87
N ARG A 331 -23.96 -5.94 -13.42
CA ARG A 331 -25.09 -6.27 -14.30
C ARG A 331 -25.59 -5.08 -15.11
N GLN A 332 -25.57 -3.88 -14.53
CA GLN A 332 -26.23 -2.70 -15.05
C GLN A 332 -25.27 -1.68 -15.67
N ILE A 333 -23.95 -1.90 -15.63
CA ILE A 333 -23.00 -0.94 -16.21
C ILE A 333 -23.27 -0.74 -17.70
N PRO A 334 -23.56 0.51 -18.14
CA PRO A 334 -23.76 0.78 -19.57
C PRO A 334 -22.46 0.59 -20.36
N GLN A 335 -22.54 0.15 -21.61
CA GLN A 335 -21.40 -0.06 -22.48
C GLN A 335 -20.50 1.19 -22.56
N ALA A 336 -21.07 2.36 -22.80
CA ALA A 336 -20.32 3.61 -22.89
C ALA A 336 -19.59 3.96 -21.56
N ALA A 337 -20.14 3.58 -20.40
CA ALA A 337 -19.47 3.76 -19.11
C ALA A 337 -18.31 2.76 -18.96
N ALA A 338 -18.50 1.49 -19.30
CA ALA A 338 -17.45 0.47 -19.26
C ALA A 338 -16.27 0.83 -20.18
N GLN A 339 -16.54 1.35 -21.36
CA GLN A 339 -15.52 1.84 -22.30
C GLN A 339 -14.73 3.04 -21.76
N ARG A 340 -15.43 4.04 -21.20
CA ARG A 340 -14.77 5.19 -20.55
C ARG A 340 -13.90 4.76 -19.38
N PHE A 341 -14.38 3.85 -18.55
CA PHE A 341 -13.61 3.34 -17.41
C PHE A 341 -12.40 2.51 -17.84
N ALA A 342 -12.55 1.69 -18.89
CA ALA A 342 -11.41 0.99 -19.48
C ALA A 342 -10.33 1.96 -20.00
N ALA A 343 -10.75 2.99 -20.73
CA ALA A 343 -9.83 4.03 -21.24
C ALA A 343 -9.16 4.81 -20.09
N GLN A 344 -9.92 5.19 -19.06
CA GLN A 344 -9.38 5.89 -17.89
C GLN A 344 -8.40 5.00 -17.12
N TYR A 345 -8.75 3.74 -16.88
CA TYR A 345 -7.88 2.78 -16.20
C TYR A 345 -6.54 2.61 -16.96
N GLN A 346 -6.60 2.44 -18.28
CA GLN A 346 -5.41 2.32 -19.11
C GLN A 346 -4.57 3.61 -19.09
N ALA A 347 -5.19 4.78 -19.17
CA ALA A 347 -4.48 6.05 -19.09
C ALA A 347 -3.78 6.24 -17.72
N GLU A 348 -4.41 5.81 -16.63
CA GLU A 348 -3.86 5.93 -15.27
C GLU A 348 -2.76 4.87 -14.98
N THR A 349 -2.82 3.69 -15.61
CA THR A 349 -1.85 2.61 -15.36
C THR A 349 -0.73 2.58 -16.39
N ALA A 350 -1.05 2.67 -17.68
CA ALA A 350 -0.08 2.63 -18.75
C ALA A 350 0.50 4.02 -19.09
N GLY A 351 -0.28 5.09 -18.92
CA GLY A 351 0.12 6.43 -19.35
C GLY A 351 0.52 6.44 -20.83
N GLU A 352 1.73 6.89 -21.12
CA GLU A 352 2.33 6.89 -22.48
C GLU A 352 3.20 5.64 -22.76
N SER A 353 3.12 4.61 -21.91
CA SER A 353 3.94 3.41 -22.08
C SER A 353 3.56 2.65 -23.35
N ALA A 354 4.54 2.41 -24.21
CA ALA A 354 4.43 1.56 -25.41
C ALA A 354 4.62 0.06 -25.13
N ALA A 355 4.78 -0.34 -23.86
CA ALA A 355 4.97 -1.74 -23.49
C ALA A 355 3.77 -2.60 -23.90
N ALA A 356 4.03 -3.81 -24.38
CA ALA A 356 2.98 -4.74 -24.79
C ALA A 356 2.12 -5.18 -23.59
N ARG A 357 2.69 -5.19 -22.38
CA ARG A 357 2.00 -5.52 -21.13
C ARG A 357 2.32 -4.48 -20.06
N VAL A 358 1.28 -4.06 -19.32
CA VAL A 358 1.42 -3.15 -18.19
C VAL A 358 0.82 -3.80 -16.95
N ILE A 359 1.67 -4.05 -15.96
CA ILE A 359 1.30 -4.71 -14.71
C ILE A 359 0.70 -3.68 -13.74
N ASP A 360 -0.48 -3.99 -13.19
CA ASP A 360 -1.01 -3.40 -11.96
C ASP A 360 -0.97 -4.49 -10.87
N LYS A 361 -0.13 -4.27 -9.87
CA LYS A 361 0.08 -5.22 -8.76
C LYS A 361 -0.62 -4.74 -7.48
N ALA A 362 -1.82 -4.20 -7.57
CA ALA A 362 -2.66 -3.91 -6.42
C ALA A 362 -3.37 -5.20 -5.97
N LEU A 363 -2.79 -5.89 -4.99
CA LEU A 363 -3.16 -7.28 -4.65
C LEU A 363 -4.65 -7.47 -4.38
N HIS A 364 -5.29 -6.53 -3.67
CA HIS A 364 -6.72 -6.59 -3.35
C HIS A 364 -7.65 -6.33 -4.54
N ASN A 365 -7.12 -6.06 -5.74
CA ASN A 365 -7.93 -6.01 -6.96
C ASN A 365 -8.66 -7.35 -7.23
N PHE A 366 -8.29 -8.45 -6.56
CA PHE A 366 -9.07 -9.68 -6.63
C PHE A 366 -10.52 -9.49 -6.18
N GLU A 367 -10.81 -8.55 -5.30
CA GLU A 367 -12.17 -8.21 -4.85
C GLU A 367 -12.99 -7.52 -5.96
N LEU A 368 -12.33 -6.93 -6.95
CA LEU A 368 -12.89 -6.08 -8.00
C LEU A 368 -12.86 -6.72 -9.40
N LEU A 369 -12.38 -7.96 -9.51
CA LEU A 369 -12.21 -8.66 -10.79
C LEU A 369 -13.50 -8.76 -11.59
N GLY A 370 -14.65 -8.88 -10.91
CA GLY A 370 -15.93 -8.91 -11.61
C GLY A 370 -16.23 -7.62 -12.40
N LEU A 371 -15.94 -6.44 -11.87
CA LEU A 371 -16.07 -5.20 -12.62
C LEU A 371 -14.96 -5.03 -13.65
N PHE A 372 -13.74 -5.40 -13.29
CA PHE A 372 -12.60 -5.38 -14.20
C PHE A 372 -12.88 -6.20 -15.48
N ALA A 373 -13.48 -7.37 -15.34
CA ALA A 373 -13.85 -8.24 -16.44
C ALA A 373 -14.87 -7.61 -17.42
N LYS A 374 -15.80 -6.79 -16.91
CA LYS A 374 -16.72 -6.02 -17.76
C LYS A 374 -16.00 -4.94 -18.57
N MET A 375 -14.98 -4.33 -17.98
CA MET A 375 -14.21 -3.25 -18.61
C MET A 375 -13.16 -3.77 -19.59
N LEU A 376 -12.46 -4.84 -19.23
CA LEU A 376 -11.27 -5.36 -19.91
C LEU A 376 -11.28 -6.91 -19.96
N PRO A 377 -12.21 -7.51 -20.72
CA PRO A 377 -12.41 -8.96 -20.72
C PRO A 377 -11.23 -9.77 -21.26
N ASN A 378 -10.34 -9.17 -22.05
CA ASN A 378 -9.16 -9.84 -22.61
C ASN A 378 -7.89 -9.64 -21.77
N ALA A 379 -7.95 -8.75 -20.77
CA ALA A 379 -6.82 -8.55 -19.87
C ALA A 379 -6.53 -9.81 -19.04
N ARG A 380 -5.26 -10.05 -18.76
CA ARG A 380 -4.80 -11.25 -18.05
C ARG A 380 -4.69 -11.00 -16.55
N VAL A 381 -4.89 -12.06 -15.77
CA VAL A 381 -4.77 -12.01 -14.31
C VAL A 381 -3.79 -13.09 -13.86
N ILE A 382 -2.85 -12.74 -12.99
CA ILE A 382 -1.93 -13.67 -12.33
C ILE A 382 -2.27 -13.67 -10.85
N ASP A 383 -2.75 -14.81 -10.34
CA ASP A 383 -3.06 -15.05 -8.93
C ASP A 383 -1.83 -15.69 -8.26
N VAL A 384 -1.06 -14.87 -7.54
CA VAL A 384 0.14 -15.34 -6.86
C VAL A 384 -0.21 -15.93 -5.51
N ARG A 385 0.02 -17.23 -5.38
CA ARG A 385 -0.28 -18.03 -4.19
C ARG A 385 1.00 -18.43 -3.47
N ARG A 386 0.89 -18.59 -2.18
CA ARG A 386 1.92 -19.14 -1.31
C ARG A 386 1.26 -19.94 -0.21
N ASP A 387 2.01 -20.84 0.43
CA ASP A 387 1.53 -21.59 1.59
C ASP A 387 0.70 -20.70 2.52
N PRO A 388 -0.56 -21.07 2.81
CA PRO A 388 -1.48 -20.26 3.61
C PRO A 388 -0.96 -19.93 5.01
N LEU A 389 -0.29 -20.87 5.69
CA LEU A 389 0.28 -20.65 7.02
C LEU A 389 1.45 -19.66 6.94
N ASP A 390 2.38 -19.86 5.99
CA ASP A 390 3.50 -18.92 5.78
C ASP A 390 3.02 -17.51 5.43
N THR A 391 2.02 -17.41 4.57
CA THR A 391 1.41 -16.14 4.16
C THR A 391 0.78 -15.44 5.36
N CYS A 392 -0.07 -16.14 6.11
CA CYS A 392 -0.77 -15.57 7.26
C CYS A 392 0.18 -15.20 8.40
N VAL A 393 1.15 -16.06 8.74
CA VAL A 393 2.18 -15.74 9.75
C VAL A 393 3.00 -14.53 9.31
N SER A 394 3.39 -14.45 8.04
CA SER A 394 4.10 -13.28 7.51
C SER A 394 3.28 -12.00 7.59
N CYS A 395 1.96 -12.07 7.37
CA CYS A 395 1.05 -10.93 7.55
C CYS A 395 0.89 -10.54 9.03
N TYR A 396 0.80 -11.53 9.92
CA TYR A 396 0.61 -11.32 11.36
C TYR A 396 1.80 -10.60 12.00
N LEU A 397 3.02 -10.95 11.59
CA LEU A 397 4.27 -10.43 12.11
C LEU A 397 4.80 -9.17 11.37
N GLN A 398 3.94 -8.49 10.61
CA GLN A 398 4.32 -7.27 9.89
C GLN A 398 3.45 -6.09 10.31
N PRO A 399 3.99 -4.85 10.32
CA PRO A 399 3.24 -3.64 10.58
C PRO A 399 2.42 -3.22 9.34
N LEU A 400 1.47 -4.07 8.94
CA LEU A 400 0.56 -3.75 7.84
C LEU A 400 -0.37 -2.59 8.22
N SER A 401 -0.82 -1.82 7.21
CA SER A 401 -1.70 -0.66 7.40
C SER A 401 -3.06 -1.07 7.99
N ALA A 402 -3.81 -0.08 8.50
CA ALA A 402 -5.16 -0.28 9.04
C ALA A 402 -6.14 -0.91 8.03
N TRP A 403 -5.87 -0.81 6.73
CA TRP A 403 -6.62 -1.50 5.69
C TRP A 403 -6.60 -3.02 5.87
N HIS A 404 -5.52 -3.57 6.44
CA HIS A 404 -5.32 -4.98 6.72
C HIS A 404 -5.72 -5.35 8.17
N SER A 405 -6.78 -4.72 8.71
CA SER A 405 -7.25 -4.96 10.08
C SER A 405 -7.61 -6.42 10.39
N TYR A 406 -7.81 -7.25 9.38
CA TYR A 406 -7.97 -8.71 9.54
C TYR A 406 -6.72 -9.40 10.10
N THR A 407 -5.56 -8.77 10.07
CA THR A 407 -4.32 -9.31 10.67
C THR A 407 -4.24 -9.15 12.19
N GLN A 408 -5.29 -8.60 12.83
CA GLN A 408 -5.33 -8.40 14.28
C GLN A 408 -5.52 -9.70 15.07
N ASP A 409 -6.16 -10.70 14.47
CA ASP A 409 -6.48 -11.99 15.07
C ASP A 409 -6.17 -13.11 14.09
N LEU A 410 -5.60 -14.22 14.57
CA LEU A 410 -5.17 -15.34 13.74
C LEU A 410 -6.35 -16.09 13.10
N GLY A 411 -7.43 -16.27 13.84
CA GLY A 411 -8.63 -16.93 13.31
C GLY A 411 -9.31 -16.07 12.25
N LEU A 412 -9.45 -14.76 12.50
CA LEU A 412 -9.99 -13.81 11.53
C LEU A 412 -9.11 -13.75 10.26
N LEU A 413 -7.79 -13.75 10.43
CA LEU A 413 -6.83 -13.76 9.33
C LEU A 413 -7.00 -15.02 8.46
N GLY A 414 -7.07 -16.18 9.09
CA GLY A 414 -7.29 -17.46 8.40
C GLY A 414 -8.62 -17.50 7.65
N ARG A 415 -9.72 -17.06 8.28
CA ARG A 415 -11.04 -16.99 7.62
C ARG A 415 -11.04 -15.98 6.46
N THR A 416 -10.35 -14.84 6.60
CA THR A 416 -10.21 -13.87 5.50
C THR A 416 -9.42 -14.46 4.33
N TYR A 417 -8.36 -15.22 4.61
CA TYR A 417 -7.60 -15.93 3.57
C TYR A 417 -8.48 -16.97 2.86
N ALA A 418 -9.26 -17.74 3.60
CA ALA A 418 -10.19 -18.73 3.04
C ALA A 418 -11.23 -18.08 2.10
N LEU A 419 -11.77 -16.92 2.49
CA LEU A 419 -12.70 -16.14 1.66
C LEU A 419 -12.02 -15.63 0.37
N TYR A 420 -10.76 -15.18 0.44
CA TYR A 420 -9.98 -14.84 -0.75
C TYR A 420 -9.87 -16.04 -1.70
N ARG A 421 -9.52 -17.23 -1.19
CA ARG A 421 -9.41 -18.44 -1.99
C ARG A 421 -10.74 -18.84 -2.64
N GLN A 422 -11.84 -18.74 -1.87
CA GLN A 422 -13.20 -18.98 -2.37
C GLN A 422 -13.56 -18.03 -3.52
N LEU A 423 -13.26 -16.74 -3.35
CA LEU A 423 -13.55 -15.73 -4.36
C LEU A 423 -12.72 -15.96 -5.62
N MET A 424 -11.41 -16.26 -5.50
CA MET A 424 -10.55 -16.54 -6.65
C MET A 424 -10.99 -17.80 -7.41
N ALA A 425 -11.39 -18.87 -6.72
CA ALA A 425 -11.95 -20.07 -7.35
C ALA A 425 -13.23 -19.75 -8.14
N HIS A 426 -14.09 -18.89 -7.60
CA HIS A 426 -15.28 -18.41 -8.29
C HIS A 426 -14.91 -17.61 -9.55
N TRP A 427 -13.97 -16.66 -9.46
CA TRP A 427 -13.54 -15.89 -10.61
C TRP A 427 -12.94 -16.74 -11.72
N GLN A 428 -12.15 -17.75 -11.41
CA GLN A 428 -11.64 -18.71 -12.38
C GLN A 428 -12.76 -19.47 -13.10
N ALA A 429 -13.89 -19.70 -12.45
CA ALA A 429 -15.01 -20.43 -13.00
C ALA A 429 -15.92 -19.56 -13.89
N VAL A 430 -16.05 -18.25 -13.63
CA VAL A 430 -17.09 -17.41 -14.26
C VAL A 430 -16.59 -16.29 -15.15
N LEU A 431 -15.35 -15.78 -14.94
CA LEU A 431 -14.84 -14.65 -15.71
C LEU A 431 -14.35 -15.04 -17.10
N PRO A 432 -14.47 -14.16 -18.10
CA PRO A 432 -13.87 -14.35 -19.42
C PRO A 432 -12.35 -14.18 -19.43
N ASN A 433 -11.81 -13.44 -18.46
CA ASN A 433 -10.38 -13.16 -18.33
C ASN A 433 -9.58 -14.44 -18.11
N PRO A 434 -8.48 -14.68 -18.85
CA PRO A 434 -7.53 -15.72 -18.49
C PRO A 434 -6.94 -15.46 -17.11
N ILE A 435 -6.94 -16.47 -16.24
CA ILE A 435 -6.39 -16.39 -14.88
C ILE A 435 -5.35 -17.49 -14.71
N LEU A 436 -4.09 -17.12 -14.51
CA LEU A 436 -3.00 -18.04 -14.18
C LEU A 436 -2.78 -18.05 -12.66
N SER A 437 -2.81 -19.23 -12.04
CA SER A 437 -2.38 -19.39 -10.66
C SER A 437 -0.91 -19.77 -10.63
N LEU A 438 -0.08 -18.98 -9.93
CA LEU A 438 1.34 -19.19 -9.75
C LEU A 438 1.65 -19.43 -8.27
N ARG A 439 2.32 -20.54 -7.95
CA ARG A 439 2.78 -20.82 -6.60
C ARG A 439 4.17 -20.22 -6.38
N TYR A 440 4.33 -19.51 -5.27
CA TYR A 440 5.61 -18.94 -4.87
C TYR A 440 6.70 -20.00 -4.71
N GLU A 441 6.35 -21.13 -4.13
CA GLU A 441 7.27 -22.25 -3.89
C GLU A 441 7.84 -22.81 -5.20
N ASP A 442 6.98 -22.94 -6.23
CA ASP A 442 7.38 -23.45 -7.55
C ASP A 442 8.27 -22.40 -8.26
N LEU A 443 7.93 -21.11 -8.15
CA LEU A 443 8.75 -20.02 -8.68
C LEU A 443 10.16 -19.99 -8.03
N ILE A 444 10.26 -20.26 -6.73
CA ILE A 444 11.57 -20.32 -6.05
C ILE A 444 12.35 -21.57 -6.42
N ALA A 445 11.67 -22.71 -6.55
CA ALA A 445 12.32 -23.99 -6.88
C ALA A 445 12.81 -24.06 -8.32
N ASN A 446 12.01 -23.54 -9.27
CA ASN A 446 12.25 -23.63 -10.71
C ASN A 446 11.95 -22.31 -11.43
N PRO A 447 12.70 -21.21 -11.15
CA PRO A 447 12.36 -19.88 -11.59
C PRO A 447 12.26 -19.76 -13.12
N GLU A 448 13.16 -20.36 -13.89
CA GLU A 448 13.12 -20.30 -15.35
C GLU A 448 11.87 -20.99 -15.90
N ALA A 449 11.56 -22.20 -15.43
CA ALA A 449 10.41 -22.95 -15.93
C ALA A 449 9.09 -22.20 -15.65
N GLU A 450 8.94 -21.64 -14.44
CA GLU A 450 7.74 -20.91 -14.07
C GLU A 450 7.63 -19.57 -14.80
N LEU A 451 8.72 -18.84 -14.99
CA LEU A 451 8.71 -17.59 -15.77
C LEU A 451 8.44 -17.83 -17.25
N ARG A 452 8.91 -18.93 -17.84
CA ARG A 452 8.53 -19.32 -19.21
C ARG A 452 7.02 -19.52 -19.35
N LYS A 453 6.39 -20.23 -18.41
CA LYS A 453 4.92 -20.38 -18.37
C LYS A 453 4.21 -19.03 -18.23
N VAL A 454 4.71 -18.14 -17.38
CA VAL A 454 4.15 -16.80 -17.21
C VAL A 454 4.27 -15.98 -18.49
N LEU A 455 5.43 -15.96 -19.14
CA LEU A 455 5.64 -15.21 -20.39
C LEU A 455 4.81 -15.78 -21.55
N GLU A 456 4.70 -17.10 -21.67
CA GLU A 456 3.79 -17.77 -22.62
C GLU A 456 2.34 -17.35 -22.36
N PHE A 457 1.90 -17.39 -21.09
CA PHE A 457 0.57 -16.91 -20.70
C PHE A 457 0.36 -15.43 -21.06
N LEU A 458 1.39 -14.59 -20.96
CA LEU A 458 1.35 -13.18 -21.34
C LEU A 458 1.45 -12.98 -22.86
N GLY A 459 1.75 -14.03 -23.64
CA GLY A 459 1.96 -13.95 -25.07
C GLY A 459 3.25 -13.23 -25.45
N LEU A 460 4.31 -13.39 -24.65
CA LEU A 460 5.62 -12.76 -24.83
C LEU A 460 6.71 -13.81 -25.06
N ALA A 461 7.74 -13.42 -25.80
CA ALA A 461 8.91 -14.24 -26.01
C ALA A 461 9.74 -14.34 -24.72
N TRP A 462 10.56 -15.38 -24.63
CA TRP A 462 11.48 -15.53 -23.51
C TRP A 462 12.64 -14.52 -23.59
N GLU A 463 12.88 -13.81 -22.51
CA GLU A 463 14.07 -12.96 -22.30
C GLU A 463 14.77 -13.39 -21.00
N PRO A 464 16.06 -13.82 -21.05
CA PRO A 464 16.80 -14.25 -19.85
C PRO A 464 16.89 -13.18 -18.74
N ALA A 465 16.76 -11.91 -19.11
CA ALA A 465 16.80 -10.78 -18.17
C ALA A 465 15.79 -10.89 -17.03
N VAL A 466 14.67 -11.60 -17.22
CA VAL A 466 13.65 -11.82 -16.18
C VAL A 466 14.16 -12.62 -14.99
N LEU A 467 15.28 -13.33 -15.11
CA LEU A 467 15.92 -14.06 -14.01
C LEU A 467 16.73 -13.15 -13.09
N ASP A 468 17.15 -11.97 -13.54
CA ASP A 468 17.99 -11.04 -12.78
C ASP A 468 17.13 -10.04 -11.98
N HIS A 469 16.43 -10.55 -10.96
CA HIS A 469 15.58 -9.72 -10.10
C HIS A 469 16.37 -8.77 -9.18
N THR A 470 17.64 -9.05 -8.92
CA THR A 470 18.49 -8.27 -7.99
C THR A 470 18.88 -6.90 -8.56
N ASN A 471 19.05 -6.82 -9.89
CA ASN A 471 19.43 -5.61 -10.64
C ASN A 471 18.23 -4.89 -11.31
N SER A 472 17.01 -5.25 -10.91
CA SER A 472 15.81 -4.62 -11.49
C SER A 472 15.82 -3.10 -11.32
N LYS A 473 15.56 -2.39 -12.42
CA LYS A 473 15.43 -0.92 -12.46
C LYS A 473 14.11 -0.44 -11.84
N ASN A 474 13.20 -1.35 -11.53
CA ASN A 474 11.90 -1.00 -10.97
C ASN A 474 12.00 -0.74 -9.46
N HIS A 475 11.50 0.41 -9.02
CA HIS A 475 11.54 0.83 -7.63
C HIS A 475 10.29 0.32 -6.87
N SER A 476 10.47 -0.73 -6.06
CA SER A 476 9.38 -1.25 -5.24
C SER A 476 9.21 -0.45 -3.95
N ARG A 477 7.97 -0.04 -3.64
CA ARG A 477 7.59 0.66 -2.40
C ARG A 477 7.06 -0.28 -1.31
N THR A 478 7.09 -1.59 -1.53
CA THR A 478 6.51 -2.56 -0.62
C THR A 478 7.42 -2.85 0.58
N LEU A 479 6.84 -3.43 1.63
CA LEU A 479 7.59 -3.92 2.80
C LEU A 479 8.60 -5.02 2.44
N SER A 480 8.51 -5.59 1.24
CA SER A 480 9.39 -6.65 0.75
C SER A 480 10.65 -6.14 0.04
N THR A 481 10.84 -4.81 -0.11
CA THR A 481 11.90 -4.21 -0.95
C THR A 481 13.31 -4.70 -0.59
N ALA A 482 13.62 -4.89 0.67
CA ALA A 482 14.93 -5.39 1.09
C ALA A 482 15.10 -6.89 0.74
N GLN A 483 14.05 -7.69 0.92
CA GLN A 483 14.09 -9.14 0.71
C GLN A 483 14.21 -9.55 -0.77
N ILE A 484 13.63 -8.78 -1.69
CA ILE A 484 13.66 -9.09 -3.13
C ILE A 484 15.01 -8.78 -3.80
N ARG A 485 15.91 -8.08 -3.13
CA ARG A 485 17.27 -7.82 -3.63
C ARG A 485 18.30 -8.85 -3.17
N GLU A 486 17.90 -9.78 -2.30
CA GLU A 486 18.71 -10.93 -1.93
C GLU A 486 18.54 -12.04 -2.98
N PRO A 487 19.54 -12.92 -3.17
CA PRO A 487 19.39 -14.10 -4.02
C PRO A 487 18.17 -14.94 -3.63
N LEU A 488 17.56 -15.61 -4.61
CA LEU A 488 16.41 -16.49 -4.34
C LEU A 488 16.76 -17.50 -3.25
N SER A 489 15.87 -17.65 -2.29
CA SER A 489 16.11 -18.48 -1.11
C SER A 489 14.84 -19.17 -0.65
N THR A 490 14.97 -20.44 -0.29
CA THR A 490 13.91 -21.24 0.34
C THR A 490 13.65 -20.90 1.80
N LYS A 491 14.45 -20.00 2.41
CA LYS A 491 14.32 -19.59 3.83
C LYS A 491 12.96 -19.06 4.22
N ALA A 492 12.18 -18.59 3.24
CA ALA A 492 10.82 -18.11 3.47
C ALA A 492 9.79 -19.24 3.50
N ILE A 493 10.11 -20.43 2.99
CA ILE A 493 9.21 -21.59 2.90
C ILE A 493 9.25 -22.37 4.22
N GLY A 494 8.07 -22.65 4.78
CA GLY A 494 7.92 -23.38 6.04
C GLY A 494 8.27 -22.57 7.29
N ARG A 495 8.42 -21.24 7.20
CA ARG A 495 8.71 -20.37 8.37
C ARG A 495 7.65 -20.43 9.45
N TRP A 496 6.42 -20.74 9.10
CA TRP A 496 5.33 -20.91 10.08
C TRP A 496 5.65 -21.92 11.17
N LYS A 497 6.52 -22.91 10.89
CA LYS A 497 6.94 -23.95 11.86
C LYS A 497 7.65 -23.35 13.09
N ASN A 498 8.33 -22.22 12.93
CA ASN A 498 8.96 -21.51 14.04
C ASN A 498 7.96 -20.89 15.04
N TYR A 499 6.67 -20.92 14.73
CA TYR A 499 5.57 -20.34 15.51
C TYR A 499 4.46 -21.35 15.78
N GLU A 500 4.72 -22.63 15.54
CA GLU A 500 3.70 -23.69 15.49
C GLU A 500 2.83 -23.72 16.73
N THR A 501 3.41 -23.54 17.92
CA THR A 501 2.76 -23.51 19.23
C THR A 501 1.72 -22.40 19.40
N HIS A 502 1.76 -21.38 18.57
CA HIS A 502 0.86 -20.21 18.62
C HIS A 502 -0.26 -20.26 17.56
N LEU A 503 -0.26 -21.25 16.65
CA LEU A 503 -1.04 -21.18 15.41
C LEU A 503 -2.37 -21.94 15.43
N ASP A 504 -2.82 -22.53 16.54
CA ASP A 504 -4.05 -23.31 16.59
C ASP A 504 -5.29 -22.59 16.03
N PRO A 505 -5.54 -21.28 16.35
CA PRO A 505 -6.68 -20.58 15.76
C PRO A 505 -6.56 -20.41 14.23
N LEU A 506 -5.35 -20.21 13.72
CA LEU A 506 -5.06 -20.09 12.29
C LEU A 506 -5.22 -21.44 11.59
N LYS A 507 -4.64 -22.49 12.16
CA LYS A 507 -4.75 -23.88 11.65
C LYS A 507 -6.22 -24.31 11.59
N SER A 508 -7.00 -24.06 12.64
CA SER A 508 -8.43 -24.37 12.65
C SER A 508 -9.17 -23.70 11.48
N ALA A 509 -8.90 -22.42 11.22
CA ALA A 509 -9.55 -21.66 10.14
C ALA A 509 -9.13 -22.11 8.73
N LEU A 510 -7.92 -22.68 8.56
CA LEU A 510 -7.34 -23.07 7.27
C LEU A 510 -7.34 -24.57 7.00
N SER A 511 -7.86 -25.40 7.91
CA SER A 511 -7.77 -26.87 7.85
C SER A 511 -8.27 -27.47 6.52
N HIS A 512 -9.33 -26.87 5.94
CA HIS A 512 -9.91 -27.32 4.67
C HIS A 512 -8.99 -27.11 3.45
N LEU A 513 -7.95 -26.28 3.56
CA LEU A 513 -6.96 -26.05 2.51
C LEU A 513 -5.80 -27.06 2.57
N TYR A 514 -5.74 -27.91 3.59
CA TYR A 514 -4.69 -28.91 3.80
C TYR A 514 -5.30 -30.31 3.96
N PRO A 515 -5.88 -30.87 2.88
CA PRO A 515 -6.58 -32.15 2.96
C PRO A 515 -5.69 -33.32 3.41
N ASP A 516 -4.39 -33.25 3.09
CA ASP A 516 -3.40 -34.28 3.40
C ASP A 516 -2.55 -33.90 4.63
N GLY A 517 -3.07 -33.01 5.48
CA GLY A 517 -2.37 -32.50 6.66
C GLY A 517 -1.36 -31.39 6.35
N TRP A 518 -0.80 -30.81 7.40
CA TRP A 518 0.02 -29.57 7.33
C TRP A 518 1.35 -29.71 6.58
N THR A 519 1.80 -30.93 6.32
CA THR A 519 3.02 -31.26 5.58
C THR A 519 2.76 -31.76 4.16
N GLY A 520 1.51 -32.05 3.82
CA GLY A 520 1.11 -32.65 2.53
C GLY A 520 0.91 -31.69 1.38
N GLY A 521 1.24 -30.40 1.57
CA GLY A 521 0.94 -29.36 0.60
C GLY A 521 -0.47 -28.75 0.77
N TYR A 522 -0.73 -27.64 0.07
CA TYR A 522 -2.00 -26.92 0.17
C TYR A 522 -2.72 -26.86 -1.20
N ARG A 523 -4.04 -26.71 -1.19
CA ARG A 523 -4.91 -26.56 -2.38
C ARG A 523 -5.09 -25.11 -2.81
#